data_4ebcbc7110d1e705d0dc81dca9fdf077
#
_entry.id   4ebcbc7110d1e705d0dc81dca9fdf077
#
_cell.length_a   1.000
_cell.length_b   1.000
_cell.length_c   1.000
_cell.angle_alpha   90.00
_cell.angle_beta   90.00
_cell.angle_gamma   90.00
#
_symmetry.space_group_name_H-M   'P 1'
#
loop_
_entity.id
_entity.type
_entity.pdbx_description
1 polymer ?
#
loop_
_entity_poly.entity_id
_entity_poly.type
_entity_poly.pdbx_seq_one_letter_code
_entity_poly.pdbx_strand_id
1 'polypeptide(L)'
;MLKIKRTVLPSPEQWDIIIEGLRNPMNSWEKSDSEAYWDGDNWDYSIGENDHKLMLKLAAGGSVHAKYRRMIPVWFTVTAPLYWWKEFDTYKVGTVANSCSTMHKIHSKEFTLDDFSHERLDPFALNVLHLVIKNLNANRNLFISEGNKQHWENMIQLLPSSYNQKRTIMLNYEVLVGIYRDRKNHKLEEWHVFCDWIRSLPYSELITGGAEDE
;
A
#
# COMPACT_ATOMS: atom_id res chain seq x y z
N MET A 1 -1.33 3.99 13.80
CA MET A 1 -0.20 3.18 13.21
C MET A 1 -0.62 2.55 11.89
N LEU A 2 0.27 2.50 10.88
CA LEU A 2 0.02 1.84 9.60
C LEU A 2 -0.01 0.32 9.76
N LYS A 3 -1.02 -0.35 9.18
CA LYS A 3 -1.16 -1.82 9.20
C LYS A 3 -1.41 -2.31 7.79
N ILE A 4 -0.54 -3.19 7.28
CA ILE A 4 -0.68 -3.83 5.96
C ILE A 4 -1.14 -5.27 6.16
N LYS A 5 -2.11 -5.70 5.36
CA LYS A 5 -2.67 -7.07 5.39
C LYS A 5 -2.95 -7.54 3.97
N ARG A 6 -2.96 -8.85 3.79
CA ARG A 6 -3.38 -9.52 2.54
C ARG A 6 -2.58 -9.05 1.31
N THR A 7 -1.27 -9.19 1.34
CA THR A 7 -0.46 -9.03 0.13
C THR A 7 -0.74 -10.19 -0.82
N VAL A 8 -1.09 -9.87 -2.08
CA VAL A 8 -1.30 -10.83 -3.16
C VAL A 8 -0.40 -10.42 -4.32
N LEU A 9 0.35 -11.37 -4.82
CA LEU A 9 1.33 -11.25 -5.90
C LEU A 9 0.81 -11.95 -7.16
N PRO A 10 1.47 -11.82 -8.31
CA PRO A 10 1.10 -12.53 -9.53
C PRO A 10 1.01 -14.05 -9.32
N SER A 11 0.01 -14.68 -9.95
CA SER A 11 -0.06 -16.14 -10.04
C SER A 11 1.07 -16.69 -10.93
N PRO A 12 1.34 -18.02 -10.89
CA PRO A 12 2.31 -18.64 -11.78
C PRO A 12 2.06 -18.31 -13.26
N GLU A 13 0.81 -18.34 -13.74
CA GLU A 13 0.47 -18.01 -15.12
C GLU A 13 0.72 -16.53 -15.45
N GLN A 14 0.54 -15.64 -14.47
CA GLN A 14 0.87 -14.23 -14.65
C GLN A 14 2.37 -14.02 -14.69
N TRP A 15 3.15 -14.78 -13.89
CA TRP A 15 4.61 -14.73 -13.96
C TRP A 15 5.14 -15.19 -15.32
N ASP A 16 4.60 -16.26 -15.91
CA ASP A 16 4.97 -16.70 -17.27
C ASP A 16 4.84 -15.58 -18.29
N ILE A 17 3.70 -14.87 -18.28
CA ILE A 17 3.46 -13.73 -19.18
C ILE A 17 4.42 -12.56 -18.89
N ILE A 18 4.74 -12.30 -17.62
CA ILE A 18 5.70 -11.25 -17.24
C ILE A 18 7.09 -11.58 -17.77
N ILE A 19 7.52 -12.83 -17.64
CA ILE A 19 8.83 -13.31 -18.14
C ILE A 19 8.89 -13.30 -19.67
N GLU A 20 7.82 -13.73 -20.35
CA GLU A 20 7.72 -13.59 -21.80
C GLU A 20 7.87 -12.10 -22.22
N GLY A 21 7.12 -11.22 -21.57
CA GLY A 21 7.19 -9.77 -21.80
C GLY A 21 8.57 -9.16 -21.51
N LEU A 22 9.28 -9.66 -20.49
CA LEU A 22 10.67 -9.29 -20.17
C LEU A 22 11.62 -9.61 -21.33
N ARG A 23 11.42 -10.76 -21.98
CA ARG A 23 12.29 -11.29 -23.04
C ARG A 23 11.99 -10.73 -24.44
N ASN A 24 10.79 -10.20 -24.66
CA ASN A 24 10.35 -9.65 -25.95
C ASN A 24 11.32 -8.63 -26.56
N PRO A 25 11.86 -7.62 -25.84
CA PRO A 25 12.76 -6.63 -26.46
C PRO A 25 14.06 -7.21 -26.98
N MET A 26 14.45 -8.39 -26.52
CA MET A 26 15.70 -9.05 -26.86
C MET A 26 15.49 -10.26 -27.78
N ASN A 27 14.23 -10.61 -28.11
CA ASN A 27 13.87 -11.84 -28.85
C ASN A 27 14.62 -13.09 -28.29
N SER A 28 14.61 -13.24 -26.97
CA SER A 28 15.47 -14.23 -26.28
C SER A 28 14.68 -15.20 -25.40
N TRP A 29 13.48 -15.59 -25.82
CA TRP A 29 12.57 -16.49 -25.07
C TRP A 29 13.21 -17.84 -24.77
N GLU A 30 14.00 -18.39 -25.72
CA GLU A 30 14.74 -19.64 -25.57
C GLU A 30 15.81 -19.64 -24.45
N LYS A 31 16.10 -18.47 -23.88
CA LYS A 31 17.05 -18.29 -22.77
C LYS A 31 16.35 -18.21 -21.42
N SER A 32 15.02 -18.31 -21.39
CA SER A 32 14.27 -18.33 -20.16
C SER A 32 14.56 -19.61 -19.39
N ASP A 33 14.73 -19.46 -18.08
CA ASP A 33 14.98 -20.55 -17.13
C ASP A 33 14.05 -20.45 -15.91
N SER A 34 12.98 -19.66 -16.03
CA SER A 34 11.93 -19.54 -15.01
C SER A 34 10.85 -20.57 -15.26
N GLU A 35 10.22 -21.09 -14.20
CA GLU A 35 9.20 -22.12 -14.31
C GLU A 35 8.19 -22.09 -13.17
N ALA A 36 6.96 -22.55 -13.46
CA ALA A 36 5.98 -22.89 -12.45
C ALA A 36 6.31 -24.26 -11.84
N TYR A 37 6.18 -24.40 -10.55
CA TYR A 37 6.43 -25.65 -9.83
C TYR A 37 5.37 -25.92 -8.77
N TRP A 38 5.21 -27.19 -8.40
CA TRP A 38 4.33 -27.62 -7.32
C TRP A 38 5.13 -27.74 -6.02
N ASP A 39 4.78 -26.97 -4.98
CA ASP A 39 5.50 -26.98 -3.69
C ASP A 39 5.05 -28.10 -2.73
N GLY A 40 4.01 -28.85 -3.11
CA GLY A 40 3.36 -29.89 -2.31
C GLY A 40 1.94 -29.51 -1.89
N ASP A 41 1.63 -28.24 -1.80
CA ASP A 41 0.31 -27.69 -1.44
C ASP A 41 -0.29 -26.80 -2.53
N ASN A 42 0.56 -26.03 -3.23
CA ASN A 42 0.12 -25.05 -4.23
C ASN A 42 1.06 -25.01 -5.44
N TRP A 43 0.57 -24.45 -6.53
CA TRP A 43 1.42 -24.01 -7.63
C TRP A 43 2.08 -22.67 -7.25
N ASP A 44 3.40 -22.62 -7.37
CA ASP A 44 4.22 -21.43 -7.19
C ASP A 44 5.12 -21.21 -8.41
N TYR A 45 5.90 -20.14 -8.44
CA TYR A 45 6.73 -19.74 -9.56
C TYR A 45 8.15 -19.43 -9.12
N SER A 46 9.13 -20.01 -9.81
CA SER A 46 10.55 -19.72 -9.59
C SER A 46 11.12 -18.93 -10.76
N ILE A 47 11.65 -17.74 -10.47
CA ILE A 47 12.39 -16.96 -11.47
C ILE A 47 13.80 -17.51 -11.53
N GLY A 48 14.19 -17.99 -12.71
CA GLY A 48 15.50 -18.54 -12.98
C GLY A 48 16.62 -17.48 -12.98
N GLU A 49 17.85 -17.93 -12.85
CA GLU A 49 19.02 -17.04 -12.71
C GLU A 49 19.22 -16.13 -13.96
N ASN A 50 18.98 -16.66 -15.17
CA ASN A 50 19.12 -15.91 -16.41
C ASN A 50 18.04 -14.80 -16.53
N ASP A 51 16.79 -15.12 -16.14
CA ASP A 51 15.71 -14.16 -16.13
C ASP A 51 15.94 -13.09 -15.07
N HIS A 52 16.32 -13.48 -13.86
CA HIS A 52 16.62 -12.58 -12.77
C HIS A 52 17.77 -11.61 -13.12
N LYS A 53 18.86 -12.11 -13.70
CA LYS A 53 19.97 -11.27 -14.20
C LYS A 53 19.51 -10.28 -15.25
N LEU A 54 18.61 -10.68 -16.17
CA LEU A 54 18.05 -9.79 -17.16
C LEU A 54 17.17 -8.72 -16.53
N MET A 55 16.33 -9.10 -15.55
CA MET A 55 15.52 -8.15 -14.78
C MET A 55 16.37 -7.07 -14.12
N LEU A 56 17.41 -7.46 -13.40
CA LEU A 56 18.36 -6.52 -12.74
C LEU A 56 19.05 -5.60 -13.75
N LYS A 57 19.53 -6.16 -14.86
CA LYS A 57 20.17 -5.39 -15.93
C LYS A 57 19.24 -4.35 -16.52
N LEU A 58 17.99 -4.70 -16.79
CA LEU A 58 16.99 -3.78 -17.32
C LEU A 58 16.54 -2.76 -16.27
N ALA A 59 16.45 -3.15 -15.00
CA ALA A 59 16.18 -2.24 -13.89
C ALA A 59 17.24 -1.14 -13.77
N ALA A 60 18.53 -1.51 -13.86
CA ALA A 60 19.65 -0.58 -13.85
C ALA A 60 19.65 0.40 -15.05
N GLY A 61 19.06 0.00 -16.18
CA GLY A 61 18.89 0.85 -17.37
C GLY A 61 17.80 1.93 -17.25
N GLY A 62 17.10 1.99 -16.13
CA GLY A 62 16.04 2.96 -15.85
C GLY A 62 14.67 2.54 -16.38
N SER A 63 13.65 3.37 -16.10
CA SER A 63 12.23 3.05 -16.27
C SER A 63 11.83 2.73 -17.72
N VAL A 64 12.56 3.25 -18.71
CA VAL A 64 12.34 2.98 -20.15
C VAL A 64 12.66 1.53 -20.48
N HIS A 65 13.68 0.95 -19.86
CA HIS A 65 14.09 -0.43 -20.05
C HIS A 65 13.37 -1.39 -19.08
N ALA A 66 13.06 -0.95 -17.89
CA ALA A 66 12.40 -1.73 -16.85
C ALA A 66 10.87 -1.81 -16.99
N LYS A 67 10.32 -1.81 -18.21
CA LYS A 67 8.87 -1.81 -18.45
C LYS A 67 8.16 -3.04 -17.85
N TYR A 68 8.86 -4.17 -17.75
CA TYR A 68 8.36 -5.39 -17.14
C TYR A 68 7.88 -5.18 -15.68
N ARG A 69 8.51 -4.25 -14.92
CA ARG A 69 8.08 -3.92 -13.55
C ARG A 69 6.64 -3.40 -13.48
N ARG A 70 6.12 -2.81 -14.56
CA ARG A 70 4.71 -2.39 -14.67
C ARG A 70 3.76 -3.56 -14.85
N MET A 71 4.27 -4.71 -15.26
CA MET A 71 3.52 -5.96 -15.42
C MET A 71 3.50 -6.78 -14.13
N ILE A 72 4.25 -6.41 -13.08
CA ILE A 72 4.26 -7.09 -11.78
C ILE A 72 3.29 -6.37 -10.83
N PRO A 73 1.99 -6.75 -10.80
CA PRO A 73 1.00 -6.13 -9.93
C PRO A 73 1.11 -6.65 -8.51
N VAL A 74 0.76 -5.80 -7.57
CA VAL A 74 0.64 -6.15 -6.14
C VAL A 74 -0.68 -5.62 -5.62
N TRP A 75 -1.48 -6.50 -5.01
CA TRP A 75 -2.69 -6.13 -4.26
C TRP A 75 -2.42 -6.23 -2.77
N PHE A 76 -2.87 -5.27 -2.03
CA PHE A 76 -2.75 -5.28 -0.56
C PHE A 76 -3.82 -4.41 0.08
N THR A 77 -4.08 -4.67 1.36
CA THR A 77 -5.01 -3.86 2.15
C THR A 77 -4.24 -3.13 3.23
N VAL A 78 -4.42 -1.80 3.29
CA VAL A 78 -3.77 -0.93 4.27
C VAL A 78 -4.82 -0.23 5.11
N THR A 79 -4.56 -0.15 6.42
CA THR A 79 -5.22 0.77 7.34
C THR A 79 -4.19 1.79 7.79
N ALA A 80 -4.44 3.07 7.52
CA ALA A 80 -3.50 4.16 7.78
C ALA A 80 -4.25 5.47 8.07
N PRO A 81 -3.63 6.44 8.76
CA PRO A 81 -4.24 7.73 9.05
C PRO A 81 -4.43 8.58 7.79
N LEU A 82 -5.44 9.45 7.82
CA LEU A 82 -5.76 10.33 6.67
C LEU A 82 -4.59 11.23 6.28
N TYR A 83 -3.75 11.65 7.23
CA TYR A 83 -2.57 12.46 6.91
C TYR A 83 -1.56 11.69 6.05
N TRP A 84 -1.39 10.38 6.25
CA TRP A 84 -0.54 9.53 5.41
C TRP A 84 -1.16 9.32 4.02
N TRP A 85 -2.49 9.11 3.96
CA TRP A 85 -3.21 8.95 2.70
C TRP A 85 -3.09 10.17 1.79
N LYS A 86 -3.06 11.39 2.34
CA LYS A 86 -2.85 12.63 1.55
C LYS A 86 -1.55 12.60 0.77
N GLU A 87 -0.50 12.04 1.34
CA GLU A 87 0.79 11.88 0.66
C GLU A 87 0.78 10.70 -0.30
N PHE A 88 0.20 9.55 0.12
CA PHE A 88 0.08 8.38 -0.75
C PHE A 88 -0.73 8.68 -2.02
N ASP A 89 -1.75 9.50 -1.95
CA ASP A 89 -2.62 9.90 -3.07
C ASP A 89 -1.88 10.71 -4.15
N THR A 90 -0.61 11.08 -3.95
CA THR A 90 0.24 11.67 -5.00
C THR A 90 0.73 10.64 -6.01
N TYR A 91 0.75 9.34 -5.65
CA TYR A 91 1.18 8.23 -6.52
C TYR A 91 0.00 7.65 -7.32
N LYS A 92 -0.65 8.47 -8.16
CA LYS A 92 -1.89 8.10 -8.86
C LYS A 92 -1.68 7.23 -10.10
N VAL A 93 -0.57 7.44 -10.81
CA VAL A 93 -0.31 6.74 -12.06
C VAL A 93 0.08 5.28 -11.78
N GLY A 94 -0.71 4.35 -12.31
CA GLY A 94 -0.49 2.92 -12.07
C GLY A 94 -0.98 2.42 -10.71
N THR A 95 -1.77 3.23 -9.98
CA THR A 95 -2.36 2.88 -8.68
C THR A 95 -3.87 2.95 -8.74
N VAL A 96 -4.53 1.90 -8.25
CA VAL A 96 -5.97 1.86 -8.02
C VAL A 96 -6.21 1.65 -6.52
N ALA A 97 -7.07 2.47 -5.92
CA ALA A 97 -7.41 2.37 -4.51
C ALA A 97 -8.93 2.41 -4.32
N ASN A 98 -9.45 1.46 -3.52
CA ASN A 98 -10.84 1.47 -3.08
C ASN A 98 -10.88 1.60 -1.55
N SER A 99 -11.50 2.65 -1.05
CA SER A 99 -11.46 3.03 0.36
C SER A 99 -12.79 2.80 1.07
N CYS A 100 -12.74 2.50 2.37
CA CYS A 100 -13.92 2.60 3.20
C CYS A 100 -14.41 4.05 3.27
N SER A 101 -15.73 4.23 3.34
CA SER A 101 -16.33 5.56 3.35
C SER A 101 -16.10 6.27 4.68
N THR A 102 -15.47 7.43 4.64
CA THR A 102 -15.37 8.38 5.75
C THR A 102 -16.48 9.45 5.73
N MET A 103 -17.41 9.33 4.78
CA MET A 103 -18.55 10.26 4.64
C MET A 103 -19.88 9.54 4.87
N HIS A 104 -20.34 8.75 3.88
CA HIS A 104 -21.68 8.16 3.92
C HIS A 104 -21.90 7.14 5.03
N LYS A 105 -20.83 6.48 5.49
CA LYS A 105 -20.88 5.42 6.52
C LYS A 105 -20.10 5.77 7.79
N ILE A 106 -19.74 7.03 7.97
CA ILE A 106 -18.95 7.47 9.13
C ILE A 106 -19.66 7.19 10.47
N HIS A 107 -20.98 7.24 10.47
CA HIS A 107 -21.85 7.00 11.64
C HIS A 107 -22.15 5.52 11.91
N SER A 108 -21.70 4.59 11.03
CA SER A 108 -22.13 3.18 11.07
C SER A 108 -21.68 2.44 12.34
N LYS A 109 -20.60 2.87 12.95
CA LYS A 109 -20.08 2.33 14.23
C LYS A 109 -19.70 3.45 15.17
N GLU A 110 -19.59 3.14 16.46
CA GLU A 110 -19.05 4.04 17.47
C GLU A 110 -17.55 4.27 17.24
N PHE A 111 -17.09 5.50 17.48
CA PHE A 111 -15.68 5.84 17.43
C PHE A 111 -14.99 5.41 18.72
N THR A 112 -13.85 4.74 18.57
CA THR A 112 -12.96 4.35 19.65
C THR A 112 -11.57 4.93 19.45
N LEU A 113 -10.71 4.87 20.46
CA LEU A 113 -9.34 5.34 20.33
C LEU A 113 -8.56 4.56 19.23
N ASP A 114 -8.86 3.27 19.05
CA ASP A 114 -8.24 2.41 18.03
C ASP A 114 -8.55 2.85 16.58
N ASP A 115 -9.56 3.69 16.39
CA ASP A 115 -9.88 4.26 15.08
C ASP A 115 -8.93 5.41 14.69
N PHE A 116 -8.02 5.80 15.58
CA PHE A 116 -7.09 6.91 15.37
C PHE A 116 -5.65 6.47 15.60
N SER A 117 -4.72 7.02 14.81
CA SER A 117 -3.29 6.93 15.10
C SER A 117 -2.97 7.91 16.21
N HIS A 118 -2.58 7.40 17.38
CA HIS A 118 -2.41 8.17 18.61
C HIS A 118 -1.13 7.83 19.40
N GLU A 119 -0.37 6.85 18.90
CA GLU A 119 0.74 6.23 19.63
C GLU A 119 1.88 7.18 19.99
N ARG A 120 1.89 8.38 19.38
CA ARG A 120 2.94 9.40 19.59
C ARG A 120 2.40 10.70 20.19
N LEU A 121 1.14 10.70 20.57
CA LEU A 121 0.57 11.86 21.24
C LEU A 121 1.09 11.92 22.67
N ASP A 122 1.47 13.13 23.11
CA ASP A 122 1.70 13.38 24.51
C ASP A 122 0.38 13.30 25.33
N PRO A 123 0.43 13.24 26.67
CA PRO A 123 -0.76 13.12 27.50
C PRO A 123 -1.80 14.23 27.27
N PHE A 124 -1.36 15.47 26.99
CA PHE A 124 -2.28 16.58 26.74
C PHE A 124 -3.01 16.41 25.41
N ALA A 125 -2.28 16.14 24.34
CA ALA A 125 -2.85 15.90 23.01
C ALA A 125 -3.77 14.66 23.01
N LEU A 126 -3.42 13.60 23.75
CA LEU A 126 -4.27 12.41 23.90
C LEU A 126 -5.59 12.75 24.61
N ASN A 127 -5.57 13.58 25.66
CA ASN A 127 -6.80 14.05 26.31
C ASN A 127 -7.70 14.85 25.35
N VAL A 128 -7.11 15.71 24.51
CA VAL A 128 -7.87 16.43 23.46
C VAL A 128 -8.52 15.45 22.49
N LEU A 129 -7.79 14.41 22.04
CA LEU A 129 -8.35 13.38 21.17
C LEU A 129 -9.53 12.65 21.82
N HIS A 130 -9.46 12.31 23.11
CA HIS A 130 -10.58 11.72 23.85
C HIS A 130 -11.81 12.64 23.87
N LEU A 131 -11.63 13.95 24.04
CA LEU A 131 -12.75 14.90 23.95
C LEU A 131 -13.36 14.95 22.56
N VAL A 132 -12.53 14.91 21.51
CA VAL A 132 -13.01 14.84 20.12
C VAL A 132 -13.82 13.57 19.88
N ILE A 133 -13.31 12.40 20.31
CA ILE A 133 -14.01 11.11 20.19
C ILE A 133 -15.38 11.17 20.91
N LYS A 134 -15.43 11.71 22.11
CA LYS A 134 -16.68 11.92 22.87
C LYS A 134 -17.67 12.78 22.07
N ASN A 135 -17.20 13.87 21.47
CA ASN A 135 -18.03 14.76 20.67
C ASN A 135 -18.53 14.08 19.37
N LEU A 136 -17.65 13.33 18.68
CA LEU A 136 -18.02 12.56 17.49
C LEU A 136 -19.11 11.54 17.82
N ASN A 137 -19.00 10.82 18.94
CA ASN A 137 -20.01 9.84 19.37
C ASN A 137 -21.33 10.51 19.80
N ALA A 138 -21.28 11.67 20.45
CA ALA A 138 -22.50 12.42 20.77
C ALA A 138 -23.25 12.83 19.49
N ASN A 139 -22.56 13.40 18.50
CA ASN A 139 -23.14 13.76 17.21
C ASN A 139 -23.65 12.53 16.43
N ARG A 140 -22.89 11.41 16.48
CA ARG A 140 -23.33 10.14 15.90
C ARG A 140 -24.68 9.69 16.47
N ASN A 141 -24.82 9.70 17.80
CA ASN A 141 -26.04 9.24 18.47
C ASN A 141 -27.24 10.16 18.13
N LEU A 142 -27.02 11.48 18.11
CA LEU A 142 -28.04 12.45 17.70
C LEU A 142 -28.41 12.28 16.23
N PHE A 143 -27.45 12.06 15.33
CA PHE A 143 -27.74 11.79 13.93
C PHE A 143 -28.59 10.53 13.74
N ILE A 144 -28.30 9.46 14.48
CA ILE A 144 -29.06 8.21 14.41
C ILE A 144 -30.49 8.38 14.96
N SER A 145 -30.66 9.13 16.05
CA SER A 145 -31.99 9.31 16.68
C SER A 145 -32.89 10.33 15.96
N GLU A 146 -32.30 11.38 15.42
CA GLU A 146 -33.07 12.55 14.90
C GLU A 146 -33.04 12.64 13.38
N GLY A 147 -32.06 12.03 12.69
CA GLY A 147 -31.83 12.15 11.25
C GLY A 147 -31.36 13.56 10.82
N ASN A 148 -31.00 14.43 11.80
CA ASN A 148 -30.58 15.80 11.50
C ASN A 148 -29.19 15.85 10.86
N LYS A 149 -29.13 16.35 9.64
CA LYS A 149 -27.91 16.46 8.82
C LYS A 149 -26.79 17.25 9.50
N GLN A 150 -27.12 18.22 10.35
CA GLN A 150 -26.13 19.03 11.07
C GLN A 150 -25.19 18.14 11.92
N HIS A 151 -25.72 17.11 12.57
CA HIS A 151 -24.91 16.18 13.37
C HIS A 151 -23.97 15.34 12.51
N TRP A 152 -24.40 14.95 11.30
CA TRP A 152 -23.51 14.29 10.34
C TRP A 152 -22.40 15.25 9.85
N GLU A 153 -22.73 16.50 9.53
CA GLU A 153 -21.76 17.53 9.13
C GLU A 153 -20.72 17.80 10.25
N ASN A 154 -21.16 17.85 11.50
CA ASN A 154 -20.27 18.00 12.65
C ASN A 154 -19.25 16.86 12.72
N MET A 155 -19.67 15.60 12.50
CA MET A 155 -18.74 14.47 12.48
C MET A 155 -17.72 14.59 11.36
N ILE A 156 -18.13 14.99 10.15
CA ILE A 156 -17.23 15.12 8.98
C ILE A 156 -16.19 16.22 9.22
N GLN A 157 -16.63 17.39 9.70
CA GLN A 157 -15.76 18.55 9.86
C GLN A 157 -14.80 18.42 11.05
N LEU A 158 -15.20 17.71 12.11
CA LEU A 158 -14.38 17.48 13.29
C LEU A 158 -13.50 16.23 13.20
N LEU A 159 -13.63 15.41 12.14
CA LEU A 159 -12.85 14.19 12.02
C LEU A 159 -11.36 14.51 11.92
N PRO A 160 -10.52 14.10 12.90
CA PRO A 160 -9.09 14.39 12.86
C PRO A 160 -8.39 13.67 11.71
N SER A 161 -7.31 14.25 11.19
CA SER A 161 -6.49 13.62 10.15
C SER A 161 -5.76 12.35 10.65
N SER A 162 -5.74 12.11 11.94
CA SER A 162 -5.25 10.86 12.55
C SER A 162 -6.24 9.68 12.43
N TYR A 163 -7.46 9.91 11.92
CA TYR A 163 -8.43 8.83 11.69
C TYR A 163 -7.90 7.81 10.69
N ASN A 164 -7.97 6.53 11.07
CA ASN A 164 -7.43 5.42 10.31
C ASN A 164 -8.45 4.93 9.27
N GLN A 165 -8.18 5.21 8.01
CA GLN A 165 -8.98 4.74 6.88
C GLN A 165 -8.38 3.45 6.30
N LYS A 166 -9.23 2.45 6.07
CA LYS A 166 -8.85 1.22 5.38
C LYS A 166 -9.05 1.38 3.87
N ARG A 167 -8.03 0.99 3.09
CA ARG A 167 -8.09 0.92 1.63
C ARG A 167 -7.52 -0.40 1.12
N THR A 168 -8.14 -0.94 0.07
CA THR A 168 -7.55 -2.01 -0.75
C THR A 168 -6.96 -1.36 -2.00
N ILE A 169 -5.72 -1.70 -2.28
CA ILE A 169 -4.91 -1.06 -3.31
C ILE A 169 -4.40 -2.12 -4.28
N MET A 170 -4.33 -1.74 -5.55
CA MET A 170 -3.55 -2.42 -6.58
C MET A 170 -2.59 -1.41 -7.18
N LEU A 171 -1.33 -1.78 -7.25
CA LEU A 171 -0.27 -1.05 -7.94
C LEU A 171 0.75 -2.06 -8.51
N ASN A 172 1.87 -1.59 -9.02
CA ASN A 172 2.92 -2.45 -9.59
C ASN A 172 4.31 -2.08 -9.06
N TYR A 173 5.30 -2.92 -9.35
CA TYR A 173 6.68 -2.71 -8.88
C TYR A 173 7.28 -1.39 -9.34
N GLU A 174 6.94 -0.87 -10.52
CA GLU A 174 7.46 0.43 -10.98
C GLU A 174 6.95 1.60 -10.11
N VAL A 175 5.69 1.54 -9.64
CA VAL A 175 5.15 2.53 -8.69
C VAL A 175 5.88 2.43 -7.35
N LEU A 176 6.14 1.19 -6.88
CA LEU A 176 6.87 0.96 -5.63
C LEU A 176 8.31 1.50 -5.68
N VAL A 177 9.00 1.45 -6.85
CA VAL A 177 10.32 2.09 -7.03
C VAL A 177 10.26 3.58 -6.72
N GLY A 178 9.27 4.28 -7.30
CA GLY A 178 9.08 5.70 -7.02
C GLY A 178 8.80 5.98 -5.55
N ILE A 179 7.88 5.21 -4.95
CA ILE A 179 7.53 5.36 -3.53
C ILE A 179 8.75 5.10 -2.64
N TYR A 180 9.48 3.99 -2.84
CA TYR A 180 10.63 3.65 -2.02
C TYR A 180 11.72 4.72 -2.09
N ARG A 181 12.09 5.16 -3.30
CA ARG A 181 13.07 6.23 -3.51
C ARG A 181 12.71 7.51 -2.76
N ASP A 182 11.43 7.93 -2.83
CA ASP A 182 10.96 9.21 -2.31
C ASP A 182 10.70 9.15 -0.79
N ARG A 183 10.46 7.95 -0.22
CA ARG A 183 9.93 7.78 1.14
C ARG A 183 10.81 7.02 2.12
N LYS A 184 11.88 6.34 1.69
CA LYS A 184 12.75 5.56 2.59
C LYS A 184 13.37 6.38 3.73
N ASN A 185 13.60 7.67 3.53
CA ASN A 185 14.15 8.58 4.53
C ASN A 185 13.11 9.64 5.00
N HIS A 186 11.83 9.31 4.93
CA HIS A 186 10.77 10.24 5.28
C HIS A 186 10.64 10.41 6.80
N LYS A 187 10.14 11.59 7.27
CA LYS A 187 9.98 11.90 8.69
C LYS A 187 8.86 11.09 9.39
N LEU A 188 7.84 10.66 8.63
CA LEU A 188 6.73 9.87 9.17
C LEU A 188 7.11 8.40 9.21
N GLU A 189 6.99 7.80 10.38
CA GLU A 189 7.29 6.37 10.61
C GLU A 189 6.40 5.43 9.81
N GLU A 190 5.20 5.85 9.49
CA GLU A 190 4.29 5.09 8.63
C GLU A 190 4.93 4.80 7.26
N TRP A 191 5.79 5.71 6.76
CA TRP A 191 6.55 5.47 5.53
C TRP A 191 7.68 4.46 5.74
N HIS A 192 8.33 4.45 6.90
CA HIS A 192 9.34 3.43 7.21
C HIS A 192 8.71 2.05 7.26
N VAL A 193 7.57 1.89 7.95
CA VAL A 193 6.81 0.64 7.97
C VAL A 193 6.39 0.21 6.55
N PHE A 194 5.99 1.16 5.70
CA PHE A 194 5.63 0.86 4.31
C PHE A 194 6.86 0.45 3.48
N CYS A 195 8.00 1.11 3.67
CA CYS A 195 9.27 0.75 3.01
C CYS A 195 9.80 -0.61 3.49
N ASP A 196 9.62 -0.95 4.78
CA ASP A 196 9.95 -2.29 5.31
C ASP A 196 9.10 -3.37 4.64
N TRP A 197 7.81 -3.10 4.46
CA TRP A 197 6.94 -4.00 3.70
C TRP A 197 7.41 -4.15 2.24
N ILE A 198 7.82 -3.07 1.57
CA ILE A 198 8.38 -3.15 0.20
C ILE A 198 9.61 -4.06 0.20
N ARG A 199 10.51 -3.93 1.18
CA ARG A 199 11.70 -4.79 1.31
C ARG A 199 11.36 -6.27 1.54
N SER A 200 10.22 -6.55 2.14
CA SER A 200 9.75 -7.92 2.37
C SER A 200 9.10 -8.59 1.15
N LEU A 201 8.87 -7.86 0.06
CA LEU A 201 8.29 -8.43 -1.16
C LEU A 201 9.31 -9.33 -1.88
N PRO A 202 8.86 -10.39 -2.56
CA PRO A 202 9.73 -11.18 -3.42
C PRO A 202 10.45 -10.31 -4.46
N TYR A 203 11.72 -10.60 -4.69
CA TYR A 203 12.54 -9.84 -5.64
C TYR A 203 12.52 -8.33 -5.37
N SER A 204 12.52 -7.93 -4.10
CA SER A 204 12.47 -6.52 -3.68
C SER A 204 13.67 -5.71 -4.17
N GLU A 205 14.80 -6.35 -4.49
CA GLU A 205 15.96 -5.71 -5.12
C GLU A 205 15.64 -5.09 -6.49
N LEU A 206 14.62 -5.57 -7.19
CA LEU A 206 14.09 -4.93 -8.41
C LEU A 206 13.46 -3.57 -8.13
N ILE A 207 13.04 -3.32 -6.89
CA ILE A 207 12.43 -2.08 -6.42
C ILE A 207 13.49 -1.20 -5.76
N THR A 208 14.27 -1.76 -4.85
CA THR A 208 15.22 -1.03 -3.99
C THR A 208 16.55 -0.73 -4.68
N GLY A 209 16.84 -1.42 -5.80
CA GLY A 209 18.09 -1.28 -6.56
C GLY A 209 19.24 -2.12 -6.01
N GLY A 210 18.97 -3.06 -5.10
CA GLY A 210 19.99 -3.94 -4.50
C GLY A 210 20.94 -3.22 -3.54
N ALA A 211 20.64 -1.97 -3.16
CA ALA A 211 21.37 -1.29 -2.10
C ALA A 211 20.90 -1.88 -0.75
N GLU A 212 21.73 -2.68 -0.13
CA GLU A 212 21.67 -2.85 1.32
C GLU A 212 21.94 -1.48 1.92
N ASP A 213 21.04 -1.01 2.77
CA ASP A 213 21.27 0.23 3.53
C ASP A 213 22.48 -0.03 4.45
N GLU A 214 23.66 0.56 4.13
CA GLU A 214 24.77 0.71 5.06
C GLU A 214 24.43 1.68 6.18
#